data_87e49548c3b2f1578fc46dc3e8b13d1b
#
_entry.id   87e49548c3b2f1578fc46dc3e8b13d1b
#
_cell.length_a   1.000
_cell.length_b   1.000
_cell.length_c   1.000
_cell.angle_alpha   90.00
_cell.angle_beta   90.00
_cell.angle_gamma   90.00
#
_symmetry.space_group_name_H-M   'P 1'
#
loop_
_entity.id
_entity.type
_entity.pdbx_description
1 polymer ?
#
loop_
_entity_poly.entity_id
_entity_poly.type
_entity_poly.pdbx_seq_one_letter_code
_entity_poly.pdbx_strand_id
1 'polypeptide(L)'
;MRATENTAAHRPDGTRPEFVVASELAVDPDGTFVLEEAFRHRLGEVEGHPGFLRLEVWRDNQHEGSYQMVTWWTDESSFRGYMRSRAHKTSHARIPTEPAKARGVGVRRFTVVAT
;
A
#
# COMPACT_ATOMS: atom_id res chain seq x y z
N MET A 1 29.41 -10.75 7.52
CA MET A 1 29.58 -9.73 7.43
C MET A 1 28.63 -8.92 7.95
N ARG A 2 28.73 -8.16 8.49
CA ARG A 2 27.96 -7.47 9.08
C ARG A 2 27.79 -6.21 8.57
N ALA A 3 28.55 -5.81 7.87
CA ALA A 3 28.35 -4.58 7.21
C ALA A 3 27.14 -4.59 6.35
N THR A 4 26.50 -5.70 6.32
CA THR A 4 25.30 -5.79 5.53
C THR A 4 24.24 -4.81 5.97
N GLU A 5 24.18 -4.46 7.24
CA GLU A 5 23.16 -3.53 7.60
C GLU A 5 23.44 -2.15 7.05
N ASN A 6 24.70 -1.79 6.89
CA ASN A 6 25.01 -0.51 6.27
C ASN A 6 24.65 -0.50 4.80
N THR A 7 24.87 -1.60 4.11
CA THR A 7 24.51 -1.65 2.71
C THR A 7 23.01 -1.67 2.54
N ALA A 8 22.28 -2.20 3.50
CA ALA A 8 20.83 -2.21 3.42
C ALA A 8 20.24 -0.81 3.64
N ALA A 9 20.99 0.12 4.25
CA ALA A 9 20.48 1.44 4.51
C ALA A 9 20.46 2.33 3.31
N HIS A 10 21.26 2.03 2.28
CA HIS A 10 21.35 2.87 1.08
C HIS A 10 21.53 2.00 -0.15
N ARG A 11 21.03 2.52 -1.28
CA ARG A 11 21.25 1.90 -2.57
C ARG A 11 22.62 2.28 -3.10
N PRO A 12 23.10 1.55 -4.11
CA PRO A 12 24.39 1.90 -4.73
C PRO A 12 24.47 3.32 -5.25
N ASP A 13 23.33 3.94 -5.59
CA ASP A 13 23.31 5.31 -6.07
C ASP A 13 23.29 6.33 -4.94
N GLY A 14 23.41 5.90 -3.69
CA GLY A 14 23.44 6.80 -2.56
C GLY A 14 22.10 7.11 -1.94
N THR A 15 21.02 6.61 -2.49
CA THR A 15 19.69 6.84 -1.93
C THR A 15 19.34 5.76 -0.93
N ARG A 16 18.40 6.07 -0.05
CA ARG A 16 17.88 5.06 0.87
C ARG A 16 16.95 4.12 0.15
N PRO A 17 16.91 2.84 0.57
CA PRO A 17 15.93 1.91 -0.01
C PRO A 17 14.52 2.37 0.30
N GLU A 18 13.65 2.19 -0.66
CA GLU A 18 12.24 2.49 -0.45
C GLU A 18 11.60 1.41 0.42
N PHE A 19 10.59 1.82 1.18
CA PHE A 19 9.81 0.94 2.02
C PHE A 19 8.47 0.69 1.33
N VAL A 20 8.06 -0.57 1.23
CA VAL A 20 6.87 -0.94 0.46
C VAL A 20 5.90 -1.67 1.38
N VAL A 21 4.64 -1.31 1.28
CA VAL A 21 3.58 -1.96 2.06
C VAL A 21 2.54 -2.51 1.10
N ALA A 22 2.24 -3.79 1.23
CA ALA A 22 1.19 -4.43 0.43
C ALA A 22 0.08 -4.86 1.38
N SER A 23 -1.10 -4.28 1.18
CA SER A 23 -2.28 -4.60 1.98
C SER A 23 -3.20 -5.46 1.13
N GLU A 24 -3.47 -6.68 1.58
CA GLU A 24 -4.33 -7.58 0.84
C GLU A 24 -5.78 -7.31 1.19
N LEU A 25 -6.61 -7.19 0.17
CA LEU A 25 -8.05 -7.01 0.32
C LEU A 25 -8.77 -8.13 -0.39
N ALA A 26 -9.85 -8.59 0.20
CA ALA A 26 -10.72 -9.58 -0.43
C ALA A 26 -12.10 -8.97 -0.58
N VAL A 27 -12.75 -9.29 -1.69
CA VAL A 27 -14.10 -8.81 -1.96
C VAL A 27 -14.87 -9.94 -2.65
N ASP A 28 -16.17 -9.99 -2.43
CA ASP A 28 -17.00 -10.96 -3.12
C ASP A 28 -16.90 -10.73 -4.64
N PRO A 29 -16.95 -11.78 -5.45
CA PRO A 29 -16.76 -11.63 -6.90
C PRO A 29 -17.70 -10.61 -7.55
N ASP A 30 -18.91 -10.48 -7.06
CA ASP A 30 -19.85 -9.51 -7.63
C ASP A 30 -19.57 -8.08 -7.16
N GLY A 31 -18.63 -7.89 -6.23
CA GLY A 31 -18.25 -6.57 -5.76
C GLY A 31 -16.99 -6.01 -6.40
N THR A 32 -16.36 -6.77 -7.30
CA THR A 32 -15.06 -6.36 -7.85
C THR A 32 -15.14 -5.05 -8.64
N PHE A 33 -16.21 -4.86 -9.40
CA PHE A 33 -16.35 -3.63 -10.18
C PHE A 33 -16.45 -2.43 -9.26
N VAL A 34 -17.24 -2.54 -8.20
CA VAL A 34 -17.44 -1.43 -7.27
C VAL A 34 -16.12 -1.06 -6.58
N LEU A 35 -15.36 -2.07 -6.18
CA LEU A 35 -14.08 -1.84 -5.52
C LEU A 35 -13.09 -1.18 -6.46
N GLU A 36 -12.99 -1.67 -7.70
CA GLU A 36 -12.05 -1.09 -8.66
C GLU A 36 -12.42 0.34 -9.02
N GLU A 37 -13.71 0.63 -9.14
CA GLU A 37 -14.14 2.00 -9.40
C GLU A 37 -13.76 2.92 -8.25
N ALA A 38 -13.93 2.47 -7.03
CA ALA A 38 -13.56 3.26 -5.87
C ALA A 38 -12.06 3.60 -5.89
N PHE A 39 -11.23 2.61 -6.23
CA PHE A 39 -9.78 2.86 -6.31
C PHE A 39 -9.43 3.82 -7.44
N ARG A 40 -10.11 3.73 -8.58
CA ARG A 40 -9.85 4.64 -9.70
C ARG A 40 -10.16 6.08 -9.34
N HIS A 41 -11.08 6.31 -8.41
CA HIS A 41 -11.47 7.65 -8.00
C HIS A 41 -10.69 8.15 -6.78
N ARG A 42 -9.59 7.44 -6.42
CA ARG A 42 -8.72 7.91 -5.34
C ARG A 42 -9.41 7.90 -3.99
N LEU A 43 -9.21 6.85 -3.25
CA LEU A 43 -9.87 6.68 -1.96
C LEU A 43 -9.42 7.65 -0.89
N GLY A 44 -8.24 8.26 -1.03
CA GLY A 44 -7.74 9.01 0.09
C GLY A 44 -6.83 10.15 -0.28
N GLU A 45 -6.21 10.68 0.75
CA GLU A 45 -5.36 11.84 0.67
C GLU A 45 -3.90 11.49 0.90
N VAL A 46 -3.55 10.23 0.67
CA VAL A 46 -2.20 9.73 0.95
C VAL A 46 -1.15 10.46 0.10
N GLU A 47 -1.53 10.94 -1.08
CA GLU A 47 -0.59 11.59 -1.98
C GLU A 47 0.06 12.82 -1.37
N GLY A 48 -0.60 13.46 -0.43
CA GLY A 48 -0.04 14.65 0.19
C GLY A 48 0.78 14.35 1.43
N HIS A 49 0.91 13.10 1.82
CA HIS A 49 1.60 12.77 3.07
C HIS A 49 3.11 12.74 2.87
N PRO A 50 3.89 13.33 3.80
CA PRO A 50 5.35 13.32 3.67
C PRO A 50 5.90 11.91 3.53
N GLY A 51 6.79 11.71 2.57
CA GLY A 51 7.43 10.43 2.35
C GLY A 51 6.64 9.47 1.47
N PHE A 52 5.43 9.80 1.11
CA PHE A 52 4.66 8.97 0.18
C PHE A 52 5.24 9.09 -1.24
N LEU A 53 5.43 7.97 -1.93
CA LEU A 53 5.97 7.97 -3.27
C LEU A 53 4.93 7.62 -4.32
N ARG A 54 4.23 6.50 -4.16
CA ARG A 54 3.18 6.12 -5.12
C ARG A 54 2.32 5.01 -4.57
N LEU A 55 1.19 4.79 -5.21
CA LEU A 55 0.24 3.76 -4.85
C LEU A 55 -0.23 3.04 -6.10
N GLU A 56 -0.32 1.74 -6.03
CA GLU A 56 -0.90 0.92 -7.09
C GLU A 56 -1.84 -0.08 -6.47
N VAL A 57 -2.86 -0.48 -7.21
CA VAL A 57 -3.76 -1.53 -6.79
C VAL A 57 -3.65 -2.65 -7.82
N TRP A 58 -3.34 -3.84 -7.34
CA TRP A 58 -3.11 -5.00 -8.19
C TRP A 58 -4.25 -5.99 -8.01
N ARG A 59 -4.82 -6.45 -9.13
CA ARG A 59 -5.78 -7.54 -9.11
C ARG A 59 -5.01 -8.85 -9.24
N ASP A 60 -5.35 -9.81 -8.38
CA ASP A 60 -4.74 -11.14 -8.47
C ASP A 60 -5.42 -11.90 -9.61
N ASN A 61 -4.63 -12.28 -10.62
CA ASN A 61 -5.19 -12.94 -11.79
C ASN A 61 -5.54 -14.41 -11.54
N GLN A 62 -5.11 -14.95 -10.41
CA GLN A 62 -5.36 -16.35 -10.08
C GLN A 62 -6.43 -16.53 -9.01
N HIS A 63 -6.78 -15.47 -8.31
CA HIS A 63 -7.76 -15.55 -7.22
C HIS A 63 -8.75 -14.41 -7.35
N GLU A 64 -9.91 -14.72 -7.92
CA GLU A 64 -10.95 -13.72 -8.13
C GLU A 64 -11.35 -13.09 -6.79
N GLY A 65 -11.47 -11.76 -6.79
CA GLY A 65 -11.83 -11.04 -5.57
C GLY A 65 -10.66 -10.71 -4.67
N SER A 66 -9.44 -11.06 -5.06
CA SER A 66 -8.25 -10.76 -4.26
C SER A 66 -7.48 -9.62 -4.89
N TYR A 67 -7.13 -8.63 -4.07
CA TYR A 67 -6.42 -7.43 -4.51
C TYR A 67 -5.30 -7.11 -3.55
N GLN A 68 -4.25 -6.45 -4.08
CA GLN A 68 -3.18 -5.90 -3.26
C GLN A 68 -3.17 -4.40 -3.47
N MET A 69 -3.27 -3.64 -2.38
CA MET A 69 -3.03 -2.21 -2.42
C MET A 69 -1.59 -1.99 -2.00
N VAL A 70 -0.77 -1.51 -2.91
CA VAL A 70 0.67 -1.42 -2.70
C VAL A 70 1.08 0.03 -2.65
N THR A 71 1.79 0.43 -1.59
CA THR A 71 2.28 1.79 -1.44
C THR A 71 3.78 1.79 -1.24
N TRP A 72 4.44 2.79 -1.83
CA TRP A 72 5.89 2.99 -1.73
C TRP A 72 6.16 4.24 -0.92
N TRP A 73 7.12 4.16 -0.02
CA TRP A 73 7.45 5.23 0.92
C TRP A 73 8.96 5.44 0.96
N THR A 74 9.39 6.66 1.27
CA THR A 74 10.82 6.93 1.41
C THR A 74 11.43 6.16 2.55
N ASP A 75 10.64 5.88 3.61
CA ASP A 75 11.11 5.09 4.75
C ASP A 75 9.91 4.60 5.56
N GLU A 76 10.20 3.72 6.49
CA GLU A 76 9.15 3.15 7.33
C GLU A 76 8.52 4.17 8.25
N SER A 77 9.29 5.14 8.70
CA SER A 77 8.79 6.18 9.59
C SER A 77 7.67 6.99 8.95
N SER A 78 7.82 7.29 7.66
CA SER A 78 6.79 8.01 6.91
C SER A 78 5.49 7.20 6.84
N PHE A 79 5.61 5.90 6.57
CA PHE A 79 4.45 5.03 6.55
C PHE A 79 3.75 5.01 7.91
N ARG A 80 4.52 4.87 9.00
CA ARG A 80 3.94 4.85 10.33
C ARG A 80 3.23 6.16 10.66
N GLY A 81 3.81 7.27 10.23
CA GLY A 81 3.18 8.58 10.42
C GLY A 81 1.84 8.67 9.73
N TYR A 82 1.79 8.17 8.49
CA TYR A 82 0.53 8.16 7.75
C TYR A 82 -0.51 7.29 8.46
N MET A 83 -0.13 6.13 8.95
CA MET A 83 -1.07 5.22 9.61
C MET A 83 -1.71 5.83 10.85
N ARG A 84 -1.02 6.78 11.50
CA ARG A 84 -1.57 7.47 12.66
C ARG A 84 -2.31 8.74 12.28
N SER A 85 -2.36 9.09 11.00
CA SER A 85 -2.88 10.37 10.55
C SER A 85 -4.39 10.35 10.36
N ARG A 86 -4.97 11.55 10.32
CA ARG A 86 -6.38 11.71 10.01
C ARG A 86 -6.65 11.31 8.55
N ALA A 87 -5.70 11.58 7.64
CA ALA A 87 -5.87 11.24 6.25
C ALA A 87 -6.06 9.74 6.05
N HIS A 88 -5.31 8.92 6.81
CA HIS A 88 -5.48 7.47 6.73
C HIS A 88 -6.87 7.04 7.17
N LYS A 89 -7.35 7.62 8.27
CA LYS A 89 -8.69 7.29 8.76
C LYS A 89 -9.75 7.65 7.74
N THR A 90 -9.61 8.81 7.10
CA THR A 90 -10.54 9.24 6.07
C THR A 90 -10.51 8.30 4.86
N SER A 91 -9.31 7.93 4.41
CA SER A 91 -9.16 7.01 3.29
C SER A 91 -9.81 5.66 3.57
N HIS A 92 -9.58 5.13 4.77
CA HIS A 92 -10.15 3.85 5.14
C HIS A 92 -11.68 3.89 5.13
N ALA A 93 -12.25 4.99 5.57
CA ALA A 93 -13.71 5.13 5.60
C ALA A 93 -14.32 5.15 4.20
N ARG A 94 -13.52 5.43 3.17
CA ARG A 94 -14.01 5.47 1.79
C ARG A 94 -13.97 4.13 1.08
N ILE A 95 -13.39 3.10 1.70
CA ILE A 95 -13.39 1.76 1.11
C ILE A 95 -14.80 1.20 1.20
N PRO A 96 -15.43 0.82 0.08
CA PRO A 96 -16.80 0.34 0.13
C PRO A 96 -16.87 -1.00 0.84
N THR A 97 -17.84 -1.10 1.74
CA THR A 97 -18.10 -2.36 2.43
C THR A 97 -19.37 -3.01 1.93
N GLU A 98 -20.26 -2.22 1.30
CA GLU A 98 -21.50 -2.70 0.73
C GLU A 98 -21.70 -2.05 -0.62
N PRO A 99 -22.10 -2.79 -1.64
CA PRO A 99 -22.33 -4.23 -1.69
C PRO A 99 -21.04 -5.03 -1.86
N ALA A 100 -19.91 -4.34 -2.01
CA ALA A 100 -18.64 -5.00 -2.33
C ALA A 100 -18.13 -5.88 -1.20
N LYS A 101 -18.49 -5.57 0.05
CA LYS A 101 -18.07 -6.34 1.21
C LYS A 101 -16.56 -6.53 1.26
N ALA A 102 -15.83 -5.46 0.91
CA ALA A 102 -14.38 -5.50 0.93
C ALA A 102 -13.87 -5.61 2.37
N ARG A 103 -12.86 -6.45 2.56
CA ARG A 103 -12.27 -6.63 3.88
C ARG A 103 -10.78 -6.81 3.79
N GLY A 104 -10.06 -6.32 4.79
CA GLY A 104 -8.63 -6.51 4.87
C GLY A 104 -8.31 -7.94 5.26
N VAL A 105 -7.30 -8.52 4.61
CA VAL A 105 -6.86 -9.87 4.87
C VAL A 105 -5.53 -9.88 5.59
N GLY A 106 -4.62 -8.99 5.19
CA GLY A 106 -3.31 -8.93 5.83
C GLY A 106 -2.47 -7.81 5.26
N VAL A 107 -1.38 -7.51 5.95
CA VAL A 107 -0.45 -6.46 5.54
C VAL A 107 0.96 -7.04 5.58
N ARG A 108 1.73 -6.80 4.51
CA ARG A 108 3.11 -7.23 4.42
C ARG A 108 4.00 -6.04 4.11
N ARG A 109 5.19 -6.05 4.67
CA ARG A 109 6.12 -4.95 4.50
C ARG A 109 7.38 -5.45 3.82
N PHE A 110 7.94 -4.61 2.97
CA PHE A 110 9.10 -4.96 2.15
C PHE A 110 10.07 -3.80 2.09
N THR A 111 11.32 -4.11 1.82
CA THR A 111 12.33 -3.12 1.51
C THR A 111 12.82 -3.39 0.10
N VAL A 112 12.91 -2.35 -0.72
CA VAL A 112 13.43 -2.50 -2.08
C VAL A 112 14.95 -2.61 -1.98
N VAL A 113 15.50 -3.76 -2.33
CA VAL A 113 16.94 -3.99 -2.20
C VAL A 113 17.66 -3.90 -3.54
N ALA A 114 16.93 -3.88 -4.64
CA ALA A 114 17.52 -3.76 -5.97
C ALA A 114 16.45 -3.28 -6.95
N THR A 115 16.87 -2.58 -7.99
CA THR A 115 15.96 -2.11 -9.04
C THR A 115 16.53 -2.43 -10.42
#